data_920facce0ce1dd69284429016faafcb7
#
_entry.id   920facce0ce1dd69284429016faafcb7
#
_cell.length_a   1.000
_cell.length_b   1.000
_cell.length_c   1.000
_cell.angle_alpha   90.00
_cell.angle_beta   90.00
_cell.angle_gamma   90.00
#
_symmetry.space_group_name_H-M   'P 1'
#
loop_
_entity.id
_entity.type
_entity.pdbx_description
1 polymer ?
#
loop_
_entity_poly.entity_id
_entity_poly.type
_entity_poly.pdbx_seq_one_letter_code
_entity_poly.pdbx_strand_id
1 'polypeptide(L)'
;MRDWKRPTTVTEIRNFLGLANYYRQFVENFSKIAAPLTKLTQKNVKFVWSAACEKSFYELKELLTSAPVLALPNETDGFMVYCDAFRIGLGYVLMQRNKVITYASRQLKKHEQNYPMHYLELAAIVFTLKIYGPQNLEVYI
;
A
#
# COMPACT_ATOMS: atom_id res chain seq x y z
N MET A 1 -4.79 13.95 11.42
CA MET A 1 -4.26 12.59 11.68
C MET A 1 -3.67 12.43 13.08
N ARG A 2 -2.82 13.35 13.51
CA ARG A 2 -2.13 13.24 14.79
C ARG A 2 -3.06 13.05 15.99
N ASP A 3 -4.20 13.74 15.99
CA ASP A 3 -5.18 13.72 17.10
C ASP A 3 -6.25 12.65 16.94
N TRP A 4 -6.13 11.78 15.96
CA TRP A 4 -7.09 10.72 15.72
C TRP A 4 -6.97 9.65 16.81
N LYS A 5 -8.09 9.42 17.51
CA LYS A 5 -8.14 8.45 18.60
C LYS A 5 -8.26 7.02 18.09
N ARG A 6 -7.77 6.08 18.89
CA ARG A 6 -7.87 4.66 18.59
C ARG A 6 -9.32 4.24 18.33
N PRO A 7 -9.59 3.60 17.18
CA PRO A 7 -10.95 3.11 16.88
C PRO A 7 -11.43 2.08 17.89
N THR A 8 -12.71 2.16 18.23
CA THR A 8 -13.38 1.20 19.10
C THR A 8 -14.45 0.41 18.38
N THR A 9 -14.81 0.80 17.17
CA THR A 9 -15.81 0.12 16.34
C THR A 9 -15.30 -0.08 14.92
N VAL A 10 -15.93 -0.99 14.18
CA VAL A 10 -15.62 -1.24 12.76
C VAL A 10 -15.85 0.02 11.92
N THR A 11 -16.91 0.77 12.22
CA THR A 11 -17.21 2.02 11.52
C THR A 11 -16.09 3.04 11.69
N GLU A 12 -15.56 3.17 12.90
CA GLU A 12 -14.43 4.07 13.15
C GLU A 12 -13.17 3.63 12.42
N ILE A 13 -12.91 2.30 12.31
CA ILE A 13 -11.80 1.77 11.53
C ILE A 13 -11.99 2.13 10.06
N ARG A 14 -13.18 1.95 9.50
CA ARG A 14 -13.45 2.30 8.10
C ARG A 14 -13.24 3.78 7.84
N ASN A 15 -13.64 4.64 8.77
CA ASN A 15 -13.43 6.08 8.64
C ASN A 15 -11.94 6.43 8.65
N PHE A 16 -11.17 5.84 9.55
CA PHE A 16 -9.74 6.03 9.63
C PHE A 16 -9.04 5.53 8.35
N LEU A 17 -9.35 4.31 7.91
CA LEU A 17 -8.76 3.74 6.70
C LEU A 17 -9.16 4.50 5.46
N GLY A 18 -10.38 5.02 5.40
CA GLY A 18 -10.83 5.85 4.28
C GLY A 18 -10.00 7.11 4.13
N LEU A 19 -9.72 7.80 5.22
CA LEU A 19 -8.85 8.96 5.21
C LEU A 19 -7.40 8.57 4.91
N ALA A 20 -6.90 7.53 5.55
CA ALA A 20 -5.55 7.04 5.31
C ALA A 20 -5.35 6.60 3.86
N ASN A 21 -6.36 5.95 3.28
CA ASN A 21 -6.33 5.48 1.90
C ASN A 21 -6.21 6.63 0.89
N TYR A 22 -6.77 7.80 1.21
CA TYR A 22 -6.61 8.98 0.37
C TYR A 22 -5.14 9.39 0.22
N TYR A 23 -4.32 9.15 1.24
CA TYR A 23 -2.90 9.50 1.26
C TYR A 23 -1.97 8.31 1.00
N ARG A 24 -2.49 7.16 0.59
CA ARG A 24 -1.70 5.92 0.45
C ARG A 24 -0.54 6.03 -0.52
N GLN A 25 -0.63 6.91 -1.50
CA GLN A 25 0.46 7.15 -2.47
C GLN A 25 1.74 7.68 -1.82
N PHE A 26 1.65 8.21 -0.62
CA PHE A 26 2.79 8.73 0.13
C PHE A 26 3.39 7.68 1.07
N VAL A 27 2.80 6.49 1.15
CA VAL A 27 3.19 5.47 2.13
C VAL A 27 3.66 4.21 1.42
N GLU A 28 4.92 3.87 1.61
CA GLU A 28 5.46 2.61 1.10
C GLU A 28 4.78 1.43 1.80
N ASN A 29 4.36 0.44 1.01
CA ASN A 29 3.71 -0.78 1.51
C ASN A 29 2.46 -0.51 2.37
N PHE A 30 1.66 0.46 1.99
CA PHE A 30 0.44 0.82 2.71
C PHE A 30 -0.45 -0.40 3.00
N SER A 31 -0.69 -1.26 2.00
CA SER A 31 -1.55 -2.44 2.16
C SER A 31 -1.04 -3.39 3.23
N LYS A 32 0.28 -3.58 3.29
CA LYS A 32 0.91 -4.45 4.30
C LYS A 32 0.74 -3.86 5.70
N ILE A 33 0.99 -2.57 5.83
CA ILE A 33 0.88 -1.88 7.12
C ILE A 33 -0.56 -1.87 7.61
N ALA A 34 -1.51 -1.60 6.71
CA ALA A 34 -2.94 -1.50 7.05
C ALA A 34 -3.63 -2.86 7.23
N ALA A 35 -2.99 -3.96 6.85
CA ALA A 35 -3.63 -5.29 6.82
C ALA A 35 -4.31 -5.69 8.14
N PRO A 36 -3.72 -5.50 9.33
CA PRO A 36 -4.37 -5.85 10.59
C PRO A 36 -5.69 -5.10 10.81
N LEU A 37 -5.74 -3.83 10.41
CA LEU A 37 -6.96 -3.01 10.53
C LEU A 37 -7.99 -3.38 9.48
N THR A 38 -7.54 -3.60 8.24
CA THR A 38 -8.42 -4.01 7.14
C THR A 38 -9.12 -5.32 7.46
N LYS A 39 -8.41 -6.26 8.11
CA LYS A 39 -8.99 -7.53 8.51
C LYS A 39 -10.20 -7.36 9.43
N LEU A 40 -10.17 -6.39 10.33
CA LEU A 40 -11.27 -6.11 11.25
C LEU A 40 -12.51 -5.56 10.54
N THR A 41 -12.38 -5.08 9.31
CA THR A 41 -13.53 -4.58 8.52
C THR A 41 -14.23 -5.68 7.73
N GLN A 42 -13.68 -6.88 7.71
CA GLN A 42 -14.23 -8.00 6.96
C GLN A 42 -15.49 -8.55 7.64
N LYS A 43 -16.40 -9.10 6.81
CA LYS A 43 -17.62 -9.73 7.28
C LYS A 43 -17.30 -10.94 8.16
N ASN A 44 -18.03 -11.09 9.25
CA ASN A 44 -17.90 -12.21 10.19
C ASN A 44 -16.58 -12.27 10.96
N VAL A 45 -15.79 -11.20 10.97
CA VAL A 45 -14.62 -11.09 11.80
C VAL A 45 -14.98 -10.38 13.11
N LYS A 46 -14.71 -11.03 14.23
CA LYS A 46 -14.94 -10.44 15.55
C LYS A 46 -13.99 -9.26 15.78
N PHE A 47 -14.52 -8.18 16.32
CA PHE A 47 -13.70 -7.02 16.66
C PHE A 47 -12.82 -7.34 17.86
N VAL A 48 -11.55 -7.58 17.63
CA VAL A 48 -10.55 -7.76 18.66
C VAL A 48 -9.35 -6.88 18.30
N TRP A 49 -9.07 -5.89 19.15
CA TRP A 49 -7.94 -4.99 18.96
C TRP A 49 -6.66 -5.65 19.44
N SER A 50 -5.89 -6.22 18.54
CA SER A 50 -4.64 -6.93 18.86
C SER A 50 -3.45 -5.98 18.92
N ALA A 51 -2.31 -6.50 19.36
CA ALA A 51 -1.04 -5.77 19.30
C ALA A 51 -0.67 -5.38 17.86
N ALA A 52 -1.00 -6.23 16.89
CA ALA A 52 -0.80 -5.92 15.47
C ALA A 52 -1.65 -4.74 15.01
N CYS A 53 -2.89 -4.66 15.47
CA CYS A 53 -3.77 -3.51 15.19
C CYS A 53 -3.22 -2.22 15.79
N GLU A 54 -2.74 -2.27 17.02
CA GLU A 54 -2.13 -1.13 17.71
C GLU A 54 -0.92 -0.62 16.93
N LYS A 55 -0.02 -1.52 16.56
CA LYS A 55 1.16 -1.18 15.77
C LYS A 55 0.78 -0.57 14.43
N SER A 56 -0.16 -1.19 13.72
CA SER A 56 -0.65 -0.71 12.43
C SER A 56 -1.20 0.70 12.53
N PHE A 57 -2.05 0.96 13.52
CA PHE A 57 -2.69 2.25 13.72
C PHE A 57 -1.67 3.36 13.99
N TYR A 58 -0.75 3.13 14.92
CA TYR A 58 0.26 4.14 15.25
C TYR A 58 1.26 4.35 14.13
N GLU A 59 1.67 3.29 13.44
CA GLU A 59 2.58 3.38 12.31
C GLU A 59 1.96 4.20 11.16
N LEU A 60 0.69 3.94 10.84
CA LEU A 60 -0.02 4.72 9.82
C LEU A 60 -0.15 6.19 10.23
N LYS A 61 -0.50 6.47 11.47
CA LYS A 61 -0.58 7.85 11.97
C LYS A 61 0.75 8.58 11.82
N GLU A 62 1.84 7.94 12.22
CA GLU A 62 3.17 8.53 12.12
C GLU A 62 3.57 8.79 10.67
N LEU A 63 3.41 7.80 9.80
CA LEU A 63 3.75 7.93 8.38
C LEU A 63 2.91 8.99 7.68
N LEU A 64 1.64 9.09 7.98
CA LEU A 64 0.76 10.08 7.36
C LEU A 64 1.01 11.50 7.86
N THR A 65 1.48 11.66 9.09
CA THR A 65 1.83 12.99 9.63
C THR A 65 3.21 13.46 9.15
N SER A 66 4.09 12.54 8.76
CA SER A 66 5.44 12.82 8.28
C SER A 66 5.64 12.47 6.82
N ALA A 67 4.57 12.51 6.03
CA ALA A 67 4.59 12.08 4.63
C ALA A 67 5.69 12.82 3.84
N PRO A 68 6.51 12.09 3.06
CA PRO A 68 7.58 12.71 2.28
C PRO A 68 7.01 13.50 1.11
N VAL A 69 7.79 14.46 0.64
CA VAL A 69 7.49 15.17 -0.60
C VAL A 69 7.78 14.24 -1.76
N LEU A 70 6.77 13.97 -2.59
CA LEU A 70 6.92 13.18 -3.79
C LEU A 70 7.33 14.05 -4.96
N ALA A 71 8.10 13.48 -5.88
CA ALA A 71 8.51 14.17 -7.10
C ALA A 71 7.36 14.23 -8.11
N LEU A 72 7.33 15.30 -8.90
CA LEU A 72 6.41 15.38 -10.03
C LEU A 72 6.97 14.60 -11.22
N PRO A 73 6.14 13.85 -11.95
CA PRO A 73 6.61 13.12 -13.12
C PRO A 73 7.00 14.07 -14.25
N ASN A 74 7.99 13.64 -15.03
CA ASN A 74 8.46 14.30 -16.24
C ASN A 74 8.13 13.42 -17.44
N GLU A 75 7.63 14.00 -18.52
CA GLU A 75 7.20 13.25 -19.70
C GLU A 75 8.36 12.69 -20.53
N THR A 76 9.56 13.25 -20.40
CA THR A 76 10.69 12.92 -21.28
C THR A 76 11.60 11.82 -20.73
N ASP A 77 11.67 11.63 -19.43
CA ASP A 77 12.54 10.64 -18.81
C ASP A 77 11.82 9.31 -18.59
N GLY A 78 12.60 8.24 -18.62
CA GLY A 78 12.08 6.90 -18.36
C GLY A 78 11.70 6.71 -16.90
N PHE A 79 10.70 5.86 -16.68
CA PHE A 79 10.27 5.46 -15.36
C PHE A 79 10.93 4.17 -14.93
N MET A 80 11.18 4.03 -13.64
CA MET A 80 11.65 2.80 -13.03
C MET A 80 10.62 2.36 -12.00
N VAL A 81 10.25 1.08 -12.06
CA VAL A 81 9.32 0.49 -11.10
C VAL A 81 10.03 -0.61 -10.33
N TYR A 82 10.04 -0.48 -9.03
CA TYR A 82 10.51 -1.54 -8.13
C TYR A 82 9.29 -2.25 -7.58
N CYS A 83 9.21 -3.56 -7.82
CA CYS A 83 8.10 -4.40 -7.39
C CYS A 83 8.59 -5.38 -6.34
N ASP A 84 7.80 -5.57 -5.31
CA ASP A 84 8.07 -6.55 -4.28
C ASP A 84 6.80 -7.32 -3.96
N ALA A 85 6.92 -8.64 -3.90
CA ALA A 85 5.82 -9.50 -3.51
C ALA A 85 6.10 -10.04 -2.11
N PHE A 86 5.12 -9.94 -1.24
CA PHE A 86 5.19 -10.51 0.09
C PHE A 86 3.94 -11.37 0.34
N ARG A 87 3.96 -12.15 1.42
CA ARG A 87 2.96 -13.19 1.66
C ARG A 87 1.51 -12.71 1.51
N ILE A 88 1.21 -11.48 1.91
CA ILE A 88 -0.16 -10.96 1.96
C ILE A 88 -0.43 -9.87 0.93
N GLY A 89 0.57 -9.49 0.12
CA GLY A 89 0.36 -8.37 -0.79
C GLY A 89 1.47 -8.13 -1.79
N LEU A 90 1.29 -7.08 -2.55
CA LEU A 90 2.23 -6.59 -3.55
C LEU A 90 2.52 -5.12 -3.26
N GLY A 91 3.79 -4.74 -3.35
CA GLY A 91 4.22 -3.36 -3.18
C GLY A 91 4.99 -2.86 -4.40
N TYR A 92 4.84 -1.59 -4.72
CA TYR A 92 5.48 -0.95 -5.86
C TYR A 92 6.02 0.41 -5.47
N VAL A 93 7.13 0.78 -6.09
CA VAL A 93 7.66 2.14 -6.02
C VAL A 93 7.89 2.60 -7.44
N LEU A 94 7.22 3.67 -7.85
CA LEU A 94 7.46 4.31 -9.14
C LEU A 94 8.46 5.43 -8.94
N MET A 95 9.55 5.38 -9.68
CA MET A 95 10.64 6.35 -9.59
C MET A 95 10.97 6.94 -10.95
N GLN A 96 11.52 8.13 -10.93
CA GLN A 96 12.05 8.81 -12.08
C GLN A 96 13.23 9.69 -11.60
N ARG A 97 14.37 9.63 -12.26
CA ARG A 97 15.58 10.39 -11.87
C ARG A 97 16.01 10.13 -10.42
N ASN A 98 15.94 8.88 -9.97
CA ASN A 98 16.24 8.47 -8.59
C ASN A 98 15.36 9.14 -7.52
N LYS A 99 14.20 9.67 -7.91
CA LYS A 99 13.22 10.25 -6.98
C LYS A 99 11.93 9.47 -7.03
N VAL A 100 11.31 9.33 -5.87
CA VAL A 100 10.02 8.63 -5.77
C VAL A 100 8.89 9.54 -6.27
N ILE A 101 8.11 9.03 -7.22
CA ILE A 101 6.92 9.70 -7.72
C ILE A 101 5.70 9.26 -6.92
N THR A 102 5.55 7.95 -6.71
CA THR A 102 4.42 7.43 -5.94
C THR A 102 4.72 6.02 -5.44
N TYR A 103 4.06 5.67 -4.35
CA TYR A 103 3.99 4.31 -3.86
C TYR A 103 2.63 3.72 -4.21
N ALA A 104 2.59 2.43 -4.47
CA ALA A 104 1.35 1.69 -4.64
C ALA A 104 1.48 0.34 -3.97
N SER A 105 0.37 -0.17 -3.48
CA SER A 105 0.35 -1.49 -2.86
C SER A 105 -1.05 -2.09 -2.98
N ARG A 106 -1.11 -3.41 -2.95
CA ARG A 106 -2.37 -4.14 -3.01
C ARG A 106 -2.27 -5.39 -2.14
N GLN A 107 -3.32 -5.68 -1.41
CA GLN A 107 -3.40 -6.94 -0.67
C GLN A 107 -3.74 -8.07 -1.65
N LEU A 108 -3.15 -9.24 -1.42
CA LEU A 108 -3.48 -10.43 -2.17
C LEU A 108 -4.83 -10.97 -1.72
N LYS A 109 -5.63 -11.40 -2.69
CA LYS A 109 -6.85 -12.16 -2.42
C LYS A 109 -6.47 -13.53 -1.83
N LYS A 110 -7.38 -14.15 -1.09
CA LYS A 110 -7.11 -15.42 -0.42
C LYS A 110 -6.55 -16.49 -1.37
N HIS A 111 -7.09 -16.60 -2.57
CA HIS A 111 -6.60 -17.57 -3.56
C HIS A 111 -5.24 -17.18 -4.15
N GLU A 112 -4.90 -15.91 -4.18
CA GLU A 112 -3.61 -15.43 -4.70
C GLU A 112 -2.44 -15.71 -3.73
N GLN A 113 -2.72 -15.82 -2.45
CA GLN A 113 -1.68 -16.04 -1.43
C GLN A 113 -0.95 -17.38 -1.60
N ASN A 114 -1.55 -18.33 -2.29
CA ASN A 114 -0.98 -19.65 -2.56
C ASN A 114 -0.25 -19.70 -3.89
N TYR A 115 -0.21 -18.61 -4.66
CA TYR A 115 0.48 -18.60 -5.93
C TYR A 115 1.99 -18.61 -5.74
N PRO A 116 2.75 -19.27 -6.64
CA PRO A 116 4.20 -19.16 -6.64
C PRO A 116 4.65 -17.69 -6.76
N MET A 117 5.78 -17.38 -6.14
CA MET A 117 6.30 -16.01 -6.08
C MET A 117 6.42 -15.36 -7.45
N HIS A 118 6.88 -16.09 -8.48
CA HIS A 118 7.04 -15.54 -9.82
C HIS A 118 5.71 -15.11 -10.47
N TYR A 119 4.60 -15.77 -10.14
CA TYR A 119 3.28 -15.32 -10.61
C TYR A 119 2.85 -14.03 -9.93
N LEU A 120 3.20 -13.87 -8.67
CA LEU A 120 2.90 -12.64 -7.93
C LEU A 120 3.72 -11.47 -8.46
N GLU A 121 4.98 -11.71 -8.80
CA GLU A 121 5.84 -10.71 -9.43
C GLU A 121 5.31 -10.29 -10.79
N LEU A 122 4.87 -11.26 -11.60
CA LEU A 122 4.25 -10.97 -12.89
C LEU A 122 2.94 -10.17 -12.73
N ALA A 123 2.13 -10.54 -11.74
CA ALA A 123 0.90 -9.80 -11.44
C ALA A 123 1.22 -8.34 -11.03
N ALA A 124 2.32 -8.13 -10.32
CA ALA A 124 2.81 -6.80 -9.95
C ALA A 124 3.12 -5.96 -11.20
N ILE A 125 3.82 -6.54 -12.16
CA ILE A 125 4.15 -5.88 -13.42
C ILE A 125 2.87 -5.50 -14.18
N VAL A 126 1.93 -6.43 -14.32
CA VAL A 126 0.66 -6.20 -15.01
C VAL A 126 -0.14 -5.08 -14.33
N PHE A 127 -0.21 -5.10 -13.01
CA PHE A 127 -0.89 -4.07 -12.23
C PHE A 127 -0.28 -2.68 -12.48
N THR A 128 1.05 -2.60 -12.47
CA THR A 128 1.77 -1.36 -12.72
C THR A 128 1.49 -0.84 -14.13
N LEU A 129 1.50 -1.70 -15.14
CA LEU A 129 1.21 -1.33 -16.52
C LEU A 129 -0.23 -0.82 -16.69
N LYS A 130 -1.18 -1.36 -15.95
CA LYS A 130 -2.57 -0.87 -15.96
C LYS A 130 -2.71 0.54 -15.41
N ILE A 131 -1.92 0.87 -14.39
CA ILE A 131 -2.01 2.19 -13.74
C ILE A 131 -1.26 3.25 -14.54
N TYR A 132 -0.05 2.94 -14.99
CA TYR A 132 0.87 3.95 -15.54
C TYR A 132 1.07 3.84 -17.06
N GLY A 133 0.58 2.77 -17.69
CA GLY A 133 0.73 2.53 -19.12
C GLY A 133 2.17 2.21 -19.56
N PRO A 134 2.37 1.84 -20.82
CA PRO A 134 3.68 1.47 -21.35
C PRO A 134 4.46 2.69 -21.82
N GLN A 135 5.03 3.48 -20.93
CA GLN A 135 5.89 4.60 -21.30
C GLN A 135 7.28 4.39 -20.71
N ASN A 136 8.26 4.04 -21.55
CA ASN A 136 9.68 3.92 -21.17
C ASN A 136 9.85 3.36 -19.74
N LEU A 137 9.23 2.21 -19.49
CA LEU A 137 9.15 1.63 -18.15
C LEU A 137 10.22 0.56 -18.00
N GLU A 138 11.10 0.72 -17.03
CA GLU A 138 11.98 -0.34 -16.57
C GLU A 138 11.45 -0.94 -15.29
N VAL A 139 11.39 -2.27 -15.20
CA VAL A 139 10.81 -2.97 -14.06
C VAL A 139 11.90 -3.76 -13.34
N TYR A 140 12.00 -3.56 -12.03
CA TYR A 140 12.91 -4.30 -11.15
C TYR A 140 12.12 -5.08 -10.12
N ILE A 141 12.46 -6.34 -9.97
CA ILE A 141 11.79 -7.25 -9.03
C ILE A 141 12.75 -7.71 -7.95
#